data_938e228bf0df03f9d3726badb0dd195e
#
_entry.id   938e228bf0df03f9d3726badb0dd195e
#
_cell.length_a   1.000
_cell.length_b   1.000
_cell.length_c   1.000
_cell.angle_alpha   90.00
_cell.angle_beta   90.00
_cell.angle_gamma   90.00
#
_symmetry.space_group_name_H-M   'P 1'
#
loop_
_entity.id
_entity.type
_entity.pdbx_description
1 polymer ?
#
loop_
_entity_poly.entity_id
_entity_poly.type
_entity_poly.pdbx_seq_one_letter_code
_entity_poly.pdbx_strand_id
1 'polypeptide(L)'
;ETFSMGVKAGVDPEGLWTALRKGALGRRRVFDTMARQFLPGRFDPPDFALKLARKDVNLACEVGREYDVPMRLANLTLMEMTEAMNRGWEGRDSRSAMLLQTERAGVEISLTEAKIKEIMDKD
;
A
#
# COMPACT_ATOMS: atom_id res chain seq x y z
N GLU A 1 8.69 5.93 -9.30
CA GLU A 1 8.05 5.34 -10.48
C GLU A 1 6.82 6.17 -10.89
N THR A 2 5.79 6.29 -10.03
CA THR A 2 4.55 7.02 -10.34
C THR A 2 4.79 8.49 -10.69
N PHE A 3 5.72 9.16 -10.02
CA PHE A 3 6.08 10.54 -10.32
C PHE A 3 6.68 10.66 -11.74
N SER A 4 7.65 9.81 -12.06
CA SER A 4 8.27 9.77 -13.40
C SER A 4 7.26 9.45 -14.50
N MET A 5 6.32 8.54 -14.21
CA MET A 5 5.21 8.20 -15.11
C MET A 5 4.35 9.43 -15.41
N GLY A 6 3.93 10.17 -14.37
CA GLY A 6 3.12 11.39 -14.54
C GLY A 6 3.82 12.45 -15.36
N VAL A 7 5.12 12.68 -15.11
CA VAL A 7 5.91 13.65 -15.90
C VAL A 7 6.04 13.21 -17.35
N LYS A 8 6.30 11.94 -17.60
CA LYS A 8 6.41 11.40 -18.96
C LYS A 8 5.08 11.40 -19.70
N ALA A 9 3.97 11.31 -18.99
CA ALA A 9 2.62 11.50 -19.53
C ALA A 9 2.26 12.98 -19.75
N GLY A 10 3.19 13.92 -19.56
CA GLY A 10 3.03 15.33 -19.87
C GLY A 10 2.54 16.20 -18.71
N VAL A 11 2.48 15.66 -17.49
CA VAL A 11 2.11 16.46 -16.31
C VAL A 11 3.31 17.32 -15.89
N ASP A 12 3.06 18.61 -15.64
CA ASP A 12 4.07 19.53 -15.11
C ASP A 12 4.66 19.02 -13.77
N PRO A 13 6.01 18.88 -13.63
CA PRO A 13 6.63 18.31 -12.43
C PRO A 13 6.39 19.14 -11.18
N GLU A 14 6.32 20.47 -11.25
CA GLU A 14 6.04 21.31 -10.09
C GLU A 14 4.60 21.13 -9.62
N GLY A 15 3.65 21.15 -10.55
CA GLY A 15 2.23 20.92 -10.27
C GLY A 15 1.99 19.53 -9.68
N LEU A 16 2.59 18.49 -10.27
CA LEU A 16 2.50 17.12 -9.79
C LEU A 16 3.05 16.97 -8.37
N TRP A 17 4.25 17.52 -8.11
CA TRP A 17 4.86 17.47 -6.79
C TRP A 17 4.03 18.20 -5.73
N THR A 18 3.52 19.38 -6.08
CA THR A 18 2.66 20.17 -5.20
C THR A 18 1.38 19.42 -4.85
N ALA A 19 0.73 18.78 -5.84
CA ALA A 19 -0.47 17.98 -5.63
C ALA A 19 -0.22 16.77 -4.73
N LEU A 20 0.86 16.02 -4.99
CA LEU A 20 1.24 14.86 -4.18
C LEU A 20 1.53 15.24 -2.72
N ARG A 21 2.26 16.34 -2.48
CA ARG A 21 2.55 16.83 -1.11
C ARG A 21 1.29 17.23 -0.34
N LYS A 22 0.32 17.83 -1.03
CA LYS A 22 -0.94 18.27 -0.41
C LYS A 22 -1.96 17.13 -0.26
N GLY A 23 -1.74 16.03 -0.95
CA GLY A 23 -2.60 14.85 -0.89
C GLY A 23 -2.57 14.17 0.47
N ALA A 24 -3.58 13.32 0.72
CA ALA A 24 -3.75 12.62 2.00
C ALA A 24 -2.54 11.78 2.38
N LEU A 25 -1.88 11.12 1.40
CA LEU A 25 -0.71 10.27 1.64
C LEU A 25 0.56 11.08 1.91
N GLY A 26 0.71 12.26 1.28
CA GLY A 26 1.88 13.12 1.48
C GLY A 26 1.98 13.75 2.87
N ARG A 27 0.90 13.72 3.64
CA ARG A 27 0.81 14.30 4.99
C ARG A 27 0.74 13.26 6.11
N ARG A 28 0.54 11.98 5.79
CA ARG A 28 0.40 10.94 6.81
C ARG A 28 1.74 10.35 7.20
N ARG A 29 1.89 10.05 8.48
CA ARG A 29 2.93 9.15 8.95
C ARG A 29 2.63 7.75 8.43
N VAL A 30 3.50 7.21 7.57
CA VAL A 30 3.25 5.95 6.85
C VAL A 30 3.05 4.78 7.82
N PHE A 31 3.84 4.74 8.89
CA PHE A 31 3.76 3.64 9.87
C PHE A 31 2.55 3.71 10.78
N ASP A 32 1.96 4.88 11.01
CA ASP A 32 0.75 5.01 11.84
C ASP A 32 -0.43 4.23 11.23
N THR A 33 -0.45 4.07 9.92
CA THR A 33 -1.51 3.29 9.24
C THR A 33 -1.46 1.80 9.56
N MET A 34 -0.32 1.28 10.02
CA MET A 34 -0.19 -0.12 10.45
C MET A 34 -0.97 -0.41 11.73
N ALA A 35 -1.17 0.61 12.58
CA ALA A 35 -1.88 0.50 13.85
C ALA A 35 -3.35 0.11 13.71
N ARG A 36 -3.95 0.33 12.54
CA ARG A 36 -5.38 0.08 12.33
C ARG A 36 -5.71 -1.38 12.01
N GLN A 37 -4.94 -2.00 11.15
CA GLN A 37 -5.27 -3.32 10.59
C GLN A 37 -4.15 -4.34 10.82
N PHE A 38 -2.90 -3.99 10.47
CA PHE A 38 -1.80 -4.94 10.46
C PHE A 38 -1.34 -5.33 11.88
N LEU A 39 -1.00 -4.34 12.71
CA LEU A 39 -0.50 -4.62 14.07
C LEU A 39 -1.52 -5.33 14.97
N PRO A 40 -2.82 -4.98 14.97
CA PRO A 40 -3.81 -5.74 15.73
C PRO A 40 -4.26 -7.03 15.04
N GLY A 41 -3.79 -7.33 13.83
CA GLY A 41 -4.18 -8.52 13.06
C GLY A 41 -5.64 -8.52 12.61
N ARG A 42 -6.26 -7.35 12.47
CA ARG A 42 -7.68 -7.20 12.10
C ARG A 42 -7.81 -6.67 10.68
N PHE A 43 -8.11 -7.55 9.75
CA PHE A 43 -8.23 -7.22 8.33
C PHE A 43 -9.68 -7.14 7.84
N ASP A 44 -10.65 -7.38 8.71
CA ASP A 44 -12.08 -7.33 8.44
C ASP A 44 -12.80 -6.55 9.55
N PRO A 45 -13.67 -5.57 9.21
CA PRO A 45 -13.89 -5.04 7.86
C PRO A 45 -12.66 -4.27 7.35
N PRO A 46 -12.41 -4.24 6.03
CA PRO A 46 -11.28 -3.52 5.46
C PRO A 46 -11.50 -2.00 5.47
N ASP A 47 -10.43 -1.23 5.72
CA ASP A 47 -10.39 0.20 5.36
C ASP A 47 -10.32 0.36 3.83
N PHE A 48 -9.53 -0.51 3.19
CA PHE A 48 -9.37 -0.58 1.75
C PHE A 48 -9.10 -2.02 1.30
N ALA A 49 -10.07 -2.64 0.64
CA ALA A 49 -10.00 -4.05 0.28
C ALA A 49 -8.84 -4.37 -0.66
N LEU A 50 -8.17 -5.51 -0.44
CA LEU A 50 -7.02 -5.97 -1.23
C LEU A 50 -7.32 -6.00 -2.73
N LYS A 51 -8.48 -6.49 -3.15
CA LYS A 51 -8.89 -6.51 -4.57
C LYS A 51 -8.89 -5.12 -5.21
N LEU A 52 -9.27 -4.08 -4.46
CA LEU A 52 -9.29 -2.70 -4.95
C LEU A 52 -7.88 -2.12 -5.03
N ALA A 53 -7.06 -2.33 -3.98
CA ALA A 53 -5.67 -1.92 -3.99
C ALA A 53 -4.88 -2.57 -5.15
N ARG A 54 -5.08 -3.88 -5.36
CA ARG A 54 -4.46 -4.59 -6.48
C ARG A 54 -4.90 -4.03 -7.84
N LYS A 55 -6.19 -3.74 -7.99
CA LYS A 55 -6.71 -3.10 -9.22
C LYS A 55 -6.00 -1.77 -9.49
N ASP A 56 -5.84 -0.93 -8.49
CA ASP A 56 -5.20 0.38 -8.63
C ASP A 56 -3.72 0.25 -9.02
N VAL A 57 -2.98 -0.68 -8.39
CA VAL A 57 -1.58 -0.96 -8.77
C VAL A 57 -1.49 -1.51 -10.18
N ASN A 58 -2.41 -2.38 -10.60
CA ASN A 58 -2.45 -2.89 -11.97
C ASN A 58 -2.68 -1.78 -12.99
N LEU A 59 -3.62 -0.88 -12.75
CA LEU A 59 -3.86 0.30 -13.61
C LEU A 59 -2.60 1.18 -13.72
N ALA A 60 -1.90 1.41 -12.61
CA ALA A 60 -0.64 2.15 -12.64
C ALA A 60 0.43 1.45 -13.51
N CYS A 61 0.51 0.13 -13.44
CA CYS A 61 1.41 -0.66 -14.28
C CYS A 61 1.01 -0.60 -15.77
N GLU A 62 -0.29 -0.58 -16.07
CA GLU A 62 -0.80 -0.43 -17.45
C GLU A 62 -0.42 0.94 -18.03
N VAL A 63 -0.65 2.01 -17.29
CA VAL A 63 -0.24 3.37 -17.70
C VAL A 63 1.28 3.46 -17.84
N GLY A 64 2.05 2.84 -16.95
CA GLY A 64 3.50 2.76 -17.08
C GLY A 64 3.94 2.12 -18.40
N ARG A 65 3.28 1.04 -18.82
CA ARG A 65 3.55 0.40 -20.12
C ARG A 65 3.18 1.30 -21.31
N GLU A 66 2.03 1.98 -21.22
CA GLU A 66 1.57 2.90 -22.27
C GLU A 66 2.59 4.02 -22.54
N TYR A 67 3.26 4.51 -21.50
CA TYR A 67 4.24 5.61 -21.60
C TYR A 67 5.71 5.13 -21.55
N ASP A 68 5.99 3.85 -21.72
CA ASP A 68 7.33 3.27 -21.66
C ASP A 68 8.12 3.66 -20.39
N VAL A 69 7.44 3.67 -19.24
CA VAL A 69 8.05 3.91 -17.93
C VAL A 69 8.25 2.57 -17.21
N PRO A 70 9.49 2.19 -16.86
CA PRO A 70 9.74 0.96 -16.10
C PRO A 70 9.14 1.04 -14.68
N MET A 71 8.13 0.20 -14.43
CA MET A 71 7.41 0.14 -13.13
C MET A 71 7.83 -1.12 -12.34
N ARG A 72 9.11 -1.21 -11.97
CA ARG A 72 9.69 -2.42 -11.36
C ARG A 72 9.08 -2.75 -10.00
N LEU A 73 9.03 -1.77 -9.09
CA LEU A 73 8.49 -1.97 -7.74
C LEU A 73 6.98 -2.12 -7.75
N ALA A 74 6.26 -1.39 -8.62
CA ALA A 74 4.82 -1.55 -8.77
C ALA A 74 4.46 -2.95 -9.30
N ASN A 75 5.19 -3.48 -10.29
CA ASN A 75 4.98 -4.85 -10.77
C ASN A 75 5.30 -5.90 -9.68
N LEU A 76 6.35 -5.71 -8.89
CA LEU A 76 6.65 -6.58 -7.75
C LEU A 76 5.51 -6.54 -6.73
N THR A 77 5.02 -5.34 -6.39
CA THR A 77 3.86 -5.16 -5.51
C THR A 77 2.61 -5.85 -6.06
N LEU A 78 2.37 -5.76 -7.38
CA LEU A 78 1.24 -6.43 -8.03
C LEU A 78 1.34 -7.97 -7.90
N MET A 79 2.55 -8.52 -7.99
CA MET A 79 2.78 -9.97 -7.78
C MET A 79 2.47 -10.38 -6.34
N GLU A 80 2.95 -9.62 -5.35
CA GLU A 80 2.66 -9.86 -3.93
C GLU A 80 1.15 -9.82 -3.65
N MET A 81 0.47 -8.78 -4.14
CA MET A 81 -0.99 -8.68 -3.99
C MET A 81 -1.72 -9.83 -4.71
N THR A 82 -1.19 -10.29 -5.85
CA THR A 82 -1.78 -11.44 -6.58
C THR A 82 -1.64 -12.73 -5.78
N GLU A 83 -0.49 -12.97 -5.14
CA GLU A 83 -0.31 -14.10 -4.24
C GLU A 83 -1.29 -14.06 -3.07
N ALA A 84 -1.46 -12.88 -2.44
CA ALA A 84 -2.42 -12.70 -1.37
C ALA A 84 -3.89 -12.93 -1.84
N MET A 85 -4.23 -12.50 -3.06
CA MET A 85 -5.53 -12.81 -3.68
C MET A 85 -5.74 -14.33 -3.83
N ASN A 86 -4.71 -15.07 -4.27
CA ASN A 86 -4.76 -16.53 -4.44
C ASN A 86 -4.90 -17.27 -3.09
N ARG A 87 -4.62 -16.60 -1.96
CA ARG A 87 -4.91 -17.11 -0.60
C ARG A 87 -6.38 -16.90 -0.18
N GLY A 88 -7.23 -16.31 -1.04
CA GLY A 88 -8.62 -15.98 -0.72
C GLY A 88 -8.77 -14.70 0.11
N TRP A 89 -7.76 -13.79 0.09
CA TRP A 89 -7.77 -12.59 0.92
C TRP A 89 -8.32 -11.34 0.20
N GLU A 90 -8.96 -11.51 -0.94
CA GLU A 90 -9.45 -10.42 -1.81
C GLU A 90 -10.36 -9.41 -1.10
N GLY A 91 -11.16 -9.87 -0.13
CA GLY A 91 -12.08 -9.05 0.66
C GLY A 91 -11.43 -8.41 1.89
N ARG A 92 -10.27 -8.90 2.33
CA ARG A 92 -9.56 -8.36 3.49
C ARG A 92 -8.94 -7.01 3.20
N ASP A 93 -8.57 -6.29 4.24
CA ASP A 93 -7.78 -5.07 4.09
C ASP A 93 -6.47 -5.33 3.33
N SER A 94 -6.07 -4.39 2.48
CA SER A 94 -4.89 -4.52 1.61
C SER A 94 -3.59 -4.80 2.37
N ARG A 95 -3.50 -4.39 3.64
CA ARG A 95 -2.35 -4.66 4.50
C ARG A 95 -2.21 -6.14 4.85
N SER A 96 -3.25 -6.97 4.61
CA SER A 96 -3.14 -8.42 4.76
C SER A 96 -2.03 -9.01 3.86
N ALA A 97 -1.72 -8.40 2.72
CA ALA A 97 -0.61 -8.82 1.87
C ALA A 97 0.76 -8.77 2.58
N MET A 98 0.92 -7.94 3.62
CA MET A 98 2.15 -7.88 4.41
C MET A 98 2.42 -9.17 5.19
N LEU A 99 1.38 -9.99 5.44
CA LEU A 99 1.53 -11.29 6.10
C LEU A 99 2.40 -12.26 5.28
N LEU A 100 2.42 -12.14 3.95
CA LEU A 100 3.29 -12.95 3.11
C LEU A 100 4.76 -12.76 3.46
N GLN A 101 5.17 -11.54 3.76
CA GLN A 101 6.55 -11.25 4.15
C GLN A 101 6.86 -11.76 5.56
N THR A 102 5.95 -11.66 6.50
CA THR A 102 6.16 -12.20 7.86
C THR A 102 6.24 -13.72 7.84
N GLU A 103 5.40 -14.39 7.04
CA GLU A 103 5.48 -15.84 6.81
C GLU A 103 6.85 -16.26 6.25
N ARG A 104 7.33 -15.58 5.18
CA ARG A 104 8.64 -15.88 4.58
C ARG A 104 9.80 -15.64 5.54
N ALA A 105 9.69 -14.63 6.40
CA ALA A 105 10.70 -14.32 7.41
C ALA A 105 10.63 -15.24 8.64
N GLY A 106 9.57 -16.03 8.79
CA GLY A 106 9.35 -16.88 9.95
C GLY A 106 9.12 -16.09 11.24
N VAL A 107 8.50 -14.90 11.14
CA VAL A 107 8.21 -14.04 12.28
C VAL A 107 6.73 -13.73 12.39
N GLU A 108 6.27 -13.53 13.61
CA GLU A 108 4.94 -12.99 13.90
C GLU A 108 5.08 -11.54 14.37
N ILE A 109 4.31 -10.63 13.76
CA ILE A 109 4.28 -9.22 14.12
C ILE A 109 2.87 -8.87 14.53
N SER A 110 2.65 -8.71 15.84
CA SER A 110 1.36 -8.29 16.37
C SER A 110 1.53 -7.45 17.64
N LEU A 111 0.61 -6.52 17.87
CA LEU A 111 0.52 -5.74 19.10
C LEU A 111 -0.93 -5.70 19.59
N THR A 112 -1.11 -5.70 20.91
CA THR A 112 -2.43 -5.50 21.49
C THR A 112 -2.91 -4.06 21.28
N GLU A 113 -4.22 -3.86 21.19
CA GLU A 113 -4.82 -2.53 21.05
C GLU A 113 -4.40 -1.57 22.18
N ALA A 114 -4.29 -2.08 23.39
CA ALA A 114 -3.84 -1.29 24.55
C ALA A 114 -2.41 -0.76 24.34
N LYS A 115 -1.52 -1.60 23.80
CA LYS A 115 -0.12 -1.21 23.52
C LYS A 115 -0.02 -0.24 22.36
N ILE A 116 -0.80 -0.45 21.31
CA ILE A 116 -0.90 0.47 20.16
C ILE A 116 -1.34 1.85 20.66
N LYS A 117 -2.41 1.90 21.47
CA LYS A 117 -2.92 3.15 22.04
C LYS A 117 -1.86 3.84 22.91
N GLU A 118 -1.21 3.11 23.81
CA GLU A 118 -0.13 3.66 24.66
C GLU A 118 0.97 4.35 23.85
N ILE A 119 1.35 3.75 22.70
CA ILE A 119 2.39 4.30 21.83
C ILE A 119 1.89 5.53 21.09
N MET A 120 0.68 5.47 20.51
CA MET A 120 0.12 6.57 19.71
C MET A 120 -0.23 7.81 20.56
N ASP A 121 -0.58 7.63 21.84
CA ASP A 121 -0.90 8.75 22.75
C ASP A 121 0.36 9.50 23.27
N LYS A 122 1.56 8.96 23.03
CA LYS A 122 2.84 9.58 23.44
C LYS A 122 3.44 10.52 22.39
N ASP A 123 2.89 10.54 21.18
CA ASP A 123 3.32 11.36 20.04
C ASP A 123 2.48 12.65 19.89
#